data_65fa613a379f09dee0f49d5816b8b63d
#
_entry.id   65fa613a379f09dee0f49d5816b8b63d
#
_cell.length_a   1.000
_cell.length_b   1.000
_cell.length_c   1.000
_cell.angle_alpha   90.00
_cell.angle_beta   90.00
_cell.angle_gamma   90.00
#
_symmetry.space_group_name_H-M   'P 1'
#
loop_
_entity.id
_entity.type
_entity.pdbx_description
1 polymer ?
#
loop_
_entity_poly.entity_id
_entity_poly.type
_entity_poly.pdbx_seq_one_letter_code
_entity_poly.pdbx_strand_id
1 'polypeptide(L)'
;MALATAAVHIYLGVITHVMVVTQPDATAAAGGAAALGFFAALFYLDGLGYIVLIVALYHPAFARFRRLTRWALIALTAATIVAYFALIQGQYDAIGIGDKIAEVVLIVLLIMEGRRDRRPAEAPITE
;
A
#
# COMPACT_ATOMS: atom_id res chain seq x y z
N MET A 1 -9.62 -2.12 3.76
CA MET A 1 -8.81 -0.99 3.26
C MET A 1 -7.56 -1.47 2.52
N ALA A 2 -6.65 -2.25 3.10
CA ALA A 2 -5.41 -2.63 2.41
C ALA A 2 -5.60 -3.36 1.06
N LEU A 3 -6.67 -4.17 0.89
CA LEU A 3 -7.02 -4.73 -0.43
C LEU A 3 -7.50 -3.68 -1.42
N ALA A 4 -8.16 -2.63 -0.96
CA ALA A 4 -8.57 -1.53 -1.82
C ALA A 4 -7.34 -0.75 -2.31
N THR A 5 -6.38 -0.45 -1.41
CA THR A 5 -5.10 0.16 -1.77
C THR A 5 -4.32 -0.72 -2.76
N ALA A 6 -4.24 -2.04 -2.52
CA ALA A 6 -3.62 -2.97 -3.47
C ALA A 6 -4.28 -2.90 -4.87
N ALA A 7 -5.61 -2.87 -4.93
CA ALA A 7 -6.36 -2.78 -6.19
C ALA A 7 -6.08 -1.45 -6.92
N VAL A 8 -6.02 -0.32 -6.19
CA VAL A 8 -5.68 0.99 -6.77
C VAL A 8 -4.27 0.96 -7.38
N HIS A 9 -3.29 0.42 -6.65
CA HIS A 9 -1.91 0.35 -7.16
C HIS A 9 -1.79 -0.55 -8.39
N ILE A 10 -2.43 -1.73 -8.38
CA ILE A 10 -2.45 -2.60 -9.57
C ILE A 10 -3.13 -1.88 -10.74
N TYR A 11 -4.26 -1.20 -10.50
CA TYR A 11 -4.96 -0.44 -11.52
C TYR A 11 -4.09 0.67 -12.11
N LEU A 12 -3.39 1.45 -11.28
CA LEU A 12 -2.46 2.49 -11.73
C LEU A 12 -1.29 1.89 -12.52
N GLY A 13 -0.77 0.73 -12.11
CA GLY A 13 0.25 0.00 -12.85
C GLY A 13 -0.24 -0.41 -14.25
N VAL A 14 -1.46 -0.93 -14.35
CA VAL A 14 -2.07 -1.31 -15.64
C VAL A 14 -2.26 -0.10 -16.55
N ILE A 15 -2.85 0.99 -16.05
CA ILE A 15 -3.07 2.21 -16.84
C ILE A 15 -1.75 2.78 -17.34
N THR A 16 -0.74 2.89 -16.48
CA THR A 16 0.59 3.38 -16.84
C THR A 16 1.23 2.49 -17.91
N HIS A 17 1.10 1.17 -17.77
CA HIS A 17 1.62 0.24 -18.77
C HIS A 17 0.90 0.36 -20.12
N VAL A 18 -0.43 0.44 -20.11
CA VAL A 18 -1.24 0.65 -21.33
C VAL A 18 -0.85 1.96 -22.02
N MET A 19 -0.67 3.05 -21.27
CA MET A 19 -0.24 4.35 -21.81
C MET A 19 1.10 4.25 -22.53
N VAL A 20 2.08 3.55 -21.96
CA VAL A 20 3.39 3.32 -22.59
C VAL A 20 3.26 2.63 -23.94
N VAL A 21 2.36 1.65 -24.05
CA VAL A 21 2.20 0.84 -25.27
C VAL A 21 1.35 1.53 -26.32
N THR A 22 0.30 2.28 -25.92
CA THR A 22 -0.72 2.78 -26.85
C THR A 22 -0.61 4.27 -27.18
N GLN A 23 0.13 5.05 -26.36
CA GLN A 23 0.19 6.51 -26.48
C GLN A 23 1.65 7.02 -26.46
N PRO A 24 2.42 6.82 -27.54
CA PRO A 24 3.85 7.16 -27.56
C PRO A 24 4.14 8.65 -27.33
N ASP A 25 3.28 9.55 -27.86
CA ASP A 25 3.46 11.00 -27.71
C ASP A 25 3.22 11.44 -26.26
N ALA A 26 2.16 10.92 -25.62
CA ALA A 26 1.86 11.18 -24.22
C ALA A 26 2.94 10.57 -23.30
N THR A 27 3.44 9.39 -23.67
CA THR A 27 4.55 8.71 -22.98
C THR A 27 5.82 9.56 -23.04
N ALA A 28 6.17 10.12 -24.18
CA ALA A 28 7.32 11.01 -24.34
C ALA A 28 7.17 12.28 -23.49
N ALA A 29 5.98 12.91 -23.51
CA ALA A 29 5.67 14.09 -22.70
C ALA A 29 5.74 13.83 -21.19
N ALA A 30 5.43 12.59 -20.74
CA ALA A 30 5.47 12.18 -19.35
C ALA A 30 6.83 11.63 -18.87
N GLY A 31 7.91 11.90 -19.58
CA GLY A 31 9.28 11.48 -19.21
C GLY A 31 9.81 10.25 -19.93
N GLY A 32 9.04 9.70 -20.86
CA GLY A 32 9.44 8.58 -21.72
C GLY A 32 9.09 7.19 -21.18
N ALA A 33 9.19 6.20 -22.05
CA ALA A 33 8.79 4.81 -21.77
C ALA A 33 9.57 4.19 -20.58
N ALA A 34 10.84 4.53 -20.43
CA ALA A 34 11.66 4.00 -19.32
C ALA A 34 11.18 4.51 -17.97
N ALA A 35 10.87 5.81 -17.85
CA ALA A 35 10.38 6.40 -16.61
C ALA A 35 9.00 5.84 -16.24
N LEU A 36 8.07 5.83 -17.18
CA LEU A 36 6.72 5.28 -16.95
C LEU A 36 6.75 3.78 -16.70
N GLY A 37 7.61 3.02 -17.38
CA GLY A 37 7.80 1.59 -17.12
C GLY A 37 8.31 1.32 -15.70
N PHE A 38 9.21 2.16 -15.19
CA PHE A 38 9.66 2.12 -13.80
C PHE A 38 8.50 2.38 -12.81
N PHE A 39 7.70 3.41 -13.05
CA PHE A 39 6.54 3.68 -12.21
C PHE A 39 5.50 2.55 -12.26
N ALA A 40 5.22 1.99 -13.45
CA ALA A 40 4.32 0.84 -13.55
C ALA A 40 4.83 -0.35 -12.74
N ALA A 41 6.14 -0.65 -12.80
CA ALA A 41 6.74 -1.70 -12.01
C ALA A 41 6.64 -1.45 -10.50
N LEU A 42 6.85 -0.20 -10.05
CA LEU A 42 6.67 0.18 -8.65
C LEU A 42 5.22 -0.04 -8.18
N PHE A 43 4.24 0.36 -8.97
CA PHE A 43 2.83 0.15 -8.65
C PHE A 43 2.47 -1.33 -8.54
N TYR A 44 2.97 -2.19 -9.44
CA TYR A 44 2.75 -3.64 -9.35
C TYR A 44 3.41 -4.25 -8.11
N LEU A 45 4.66 -3.87 -7.83
CA LEU A 45 5.40 -4.38 -6.67
C LEU A 45 4.71 -3.96 -5.36
N ASP A 46 4.21 -2.74 -5.31
CA ASP A 46 3.53 -2.21 -4.14
C ASP A 46 2.17 -2.91 -3.94
N GLY A 47 1.35 -3.00 -4.98
CA GLY A 47 0.09 -3.74 -4.92
C GLY A 47 0.28 -5.21 -4.53
N LEU A 48 1.30 -5.88 -5.07
CA LEU A 48 1.65 -7.26 -4.69
C LEU A 48 2.14 -7.32 -3.24
N GLY A 49 2.95 -6.35 -2.81
CA GLY A 49 3.43 -6.22 -1.43
C GLY A 49 2.28 -6.15 -0.43
N TYR A 50 1.26 -5.34 -0.70
CA TYR A 50 0.04 -5.29 0.11
C TYR A 50 -0.66 -6.64 0.18
N ILE A 51 -0.87 -7.33 -0.95
CA ILE A 51 -1.54 -8.63 -0.99
C ILE A 51 -0.76 -9.65 -0.14
N VAL A 52 0.55 -9.77 -0.35
CA VAL A 52 1.40 -10.73 0.37
C VAL A 52 1.38 -10.46 1.87
N LEU A 53 1.52 -9.19 2.28
CA LEU A 53 1.53 -8.82 3.70
C LEU A 53 0.17 -9.02 4.37
N ILE A 54 -0.94 -8.77 3.66
CA ILE A 54 -2.29 -9.06 4.18
C ILE A 54 -2.47 -10.55 4.37
N VAL A 55 -2.11 -11.36 3.37
CA VAL A 55 -2.20 -12.82 3.48
C VAL A 55 -1.34 -13.30 4.66
N ALA A 56 -0.10 -12.82 4.78
CA ALA A 56 0.77 -13.19 5.89
C ALA A 56 0.24 -12.73 7.26
N LEU A 57 -0.48 -11.61 7.34
CA LEU A 57 -1.05 -11.10 8.59
C LEU A 57 -2.18 -11.98 9.12
N TYR A 58 -3.04 -12.49 8.23
CA TYR A 58 -4.26 -13.23 8.61
C TYR A 58 -4.13 -14.75 8.46
N HIS A 59 -3.17 -15.25 7.69
CA HIS A 59 -3.01 -16.69 7.49
C HIS A 59 -2.40 -17.36 8.74
N PRO A 60 -3.01 -18.47 9.23
CA PRO A 60 -2.59 -19.10 10.50
C PRO A 60 -1.16 -19.62 10.51
N ALA A 61 -0.61 -20.05 9.37
CA ALA A 61 0.77 -20.50 9.27
C ALA A 61 1.80 -19.40 9.63
N PHE A 62 1.44 -18.12 9.48
CA PHE A 62 2.29 -16.98 9.79
C PHE A 62 1.96 -16.30 11.13
N ALA A 63 1.12 -16.92 11.97
CA ALA A 63 0.66 -16.34 13.23
C ALA A 63 1.81 -15.87 14.15
N ARG A 64 2.93 -16.61 14.16
CA ARG A 64 4.14 -16.25 14.92
C ARG A 64 4.80 -14.96 14.45
N PHE A 65 4.56 -14.55 13.21
CA PHE A 65 5.16 -13.38 12.60
C PHE A 65 4.20 -12.18 12.52
N ARG A 66 2.96 -12.27 13.05
CA ARG A 66 1.95 -11.20 12.95
C ARG A 66 2.47 -9.83 13.32
N ARG A 67 3.26 -9.73 14.40
CA ARG A 67 3.84 -8.46 14.82
C ARG A 67 4.79 -7.89 13.75
N LEU A 68 5.66 -8.73 13.19
CA LEU A 68 6.60 -8.32 12.15
C LEU A 68 5.85 -7.92 10.87
N THR A 69 4.90 -8.74 10.43
CA THR A 69 4.07 -8.50 9.24
C THR A 69 3.28 -7.20 9.36
N ARG A 70 2.72 -6.91 10.55
CA ARG A 70 2.02 -5.65 10.82
C ARG A 70 2.96 -4.44 10.67
N TRP A 71 4.16 -4.51 11.24
CA TRP A 71 5.14 -3.43 11.11
C TRP A 71 5.66 -3.29 9.67
N ALA A 72 5.83 -4.40 8.95
CA ALA A 72 6.19 -4.36 7.54
C ALA A 72 5.10 -3.69 6.69
N LEU A 73 3.82 -3.97 6.96
CA LEU A 73 2.70 -3.34 6.27
C LEU A 73 2.62 -1.83 6.59
N ILE A 74 2.84 -1.43 7.85
CA ILE A 74 2.90 -0.01 8.23
C ILE A 74 4.07 0.68 7.52
N ALA A 75 5.24 0.05 7.48
CA ALA A 75 6.43 0.61 6.82
C ALA A 75 6.24 0.75 5.30
N LEU A 76 5.66 -0.27 4.65
CA LEU A 76 5.31 -0.20 3.22
C LEU A 76 4.35 0.97 2.96
N THR A 77 3.25 1.05 3.71
CA THR A 77 2.26 2.13 3.57
C THR A 77 2.86 3.51 3.82
N ALA A 78 3.72 3.66 4.83
CA ALA A 78 4.40 4.93 5.07
C ALA A 78 5.37 5.30 3.93
N ALA A 79 6.08 4.32 3.38
CA ALA A 79 6.98 4.52 2.26
C ALA A 79 6.22 4.96 0.99
N THR A 80 5.05 4.40 0.69
CA THR A 80 4.23 4.80 -0.46
C THR A 80 3.68 6.21 -0.31
N ILE A 81 3.26 6.62 0.90
CA ILE A 81 2.83 8.00 1.17
C ILE A 81 3.99 8.97 0.91
N VAL A 82 5.18 8.70 1.45
CA VAL A 82 6.36 9.55 1.27
C VAL A 82 6.76 9.61 -0.21
N ALA A 83 6.79 8.47 -0.90
CA ALA A 83 7.12 8.39 -2.31
C ALA A 83 6.14 9.18 -3.17
N TYR A 84 4.83 9.10 -2.89
CA TYR A 84 3.82 9.87 -3.59
C TYR A 84 4.11 11.37 -3.52
N PHE A 85 4.27 11.93 -2.32
CA PHE A 85 4.52 13.36 -2.17
C PHE A 85 5.88 13.81 -2.69
N ALA A 86 6.90 12.94 -2.64
CA ALA A 86 8.23 13.24 -3.16
C ALA A 86 8.30 13.22 -4.69
N LEU A 87 7.54 12.33 -5.35
CA LEU A 87 7.65 12.12 -6.79
C LEU A 87 6.66 12.94 -7.61
N ILE A 88 5.47 13.26 -7.08
CA ILE A 88 4.39 13.91 -7.84
C ILE A 88 4.57 15.44 -7.98
N GLN A 89 5.47 16.05 -7.20
CA GLN A 89 5.88 17.47 -7.35
C GLN A 89 4.69 18.44 -7.55
N GLY A 90 3.57 18.24 -6.83
CA GLY A 90 2.44 19.17 -6.84
C GLY A 90 1.34 18.86 -7.87
N GLN A 91 1.47 17.84 -8.70
CA GLN A 91 0.41 17.39 -9.62
C GLN A 91 -0.50 16.38 -8.93
N TYR A 92 -1.26 16.84 -7.94
CA TYR A 92 -2.13 15.98 -7.15
C TYR A 92 -3.46 15.73 -7.88
N ASP A 93 -3.85 14.47 -8.00
CA ASP A 93 -5.16 14.07 -8.48
C ASP A 93 -6.05 13.53 -7.35
N ALA A 94 -7.36 13.48 -7.61
CA ALA A 94 -8.33 13.04 -6.60
C ALA A 94 -8.18 11.56 -6.22
N ILE A 95 -7.74 10.70 -7.15
CA ILE A 95 -7.55 9.26 -6.91
C ILE A 95 -6.33 9.06 -6.02
N GLY A 96 -5.22 9.71 -6.33
CA GLY A 96 -3.99 9.63 -5.55
C GLY A 96 -4.17 10.16 -4.13
N ILE A 97 -4.81 11.31 -3.95
CA ILE A 97 -5.11 11.84 -2.61
C ILE A 97 -6.06 10.92 -1.85
N GLY A 98 -7.12 10.40 -2.50
CA GLY A 98 -8.06 9.45 -1.88
C GLY A 98 -7.38 8.18 -1.40
N ASP A 99 -6.44 7.64 -2.19
CA ASP A 99 -5.63 6.49 -1.81
C ASP A 99 -4.72 6.81 -0.61
N LYS A 100 -4.07 7.96 -0.57
CA LYS A 100 -3.24 8.37 0.58
C LYS A 100 -4.05 8.56 1.87
N ILE A 101 -5.27 9.04 1.79
CA ILE A 101 -6.18 9.08 2.94
C ILE A 101 -6.49 7.65 3.41
N ALA A 102 -6.80 6.72 2.51
CA ALA A 102 -7.04 5.33 2.85
C ALA A 102 -5.81 4.66 3.49
N GLU A 103 -4.61 4.97 3.02
CA GLU A 103 -3.34 4.50 3.58
C GLU A 103 -3.10 5.01 5.00
N VAL A 104 -3.35 6.30 5.26
CA VAL A 104 -3.25 6.85 6.62
C VAL A 104 -4.23 6.16 7.58
N VAL A 105 -5.48 5.97 7.16
CA VAL A 105 -6.47 5.23 7.95
C VAL A 105 -6.03 3.79 8.20
N LEU A 106 -5.44 3.13 7.21
CA LEU A 106 -4.89 1.78 7.35
C LEU A 106 -3.81 1.71 8.44
N ILE A 107 -2.85 2.65 8.44
CA ILE A 107 -1.82 2.74 9.48
C ILE A 107 -2.45 2.86 10.87
N VAL A 108 -3.42 3.75 11.03
CA VAL A 108 -4.12 3.95 12.30
C VAL A 108 -4.80 2.66 12.77
N LEU A 109 -5.51 1.97 11.87
CA LEU A 109 -6.18 0.71 12.20
C LEU A 109 -5.19 -0.38 12.61
N LEU A 110 -4.07 -0.53 11.91
CA LEU A 110 -3.03 -1.50 12.23
C LEU A 110 -2.38 -1.23 13.61
N ILE A 111 -2.17 0.04 13.95
CA ILE A 111 -1.67 0.44 15.26
C ILE A 111 -2.69 0.11 16.35
N MET A 112 -3.96 0.41 16.13
CA MET A 112 -5.04 0.11 17.08
C MET A 112 -5.20 -1.39 17.33
N GLU A 113 -5.18 -2.19 16.26
CA GLU A 113 -5.21 -3.65 16.35
C GLU A 113 -4.01 -4.17 17.16
N GLY A 114 -2.80 -3.67 16.89
CA GLY A 114 -1.61 -4.04 17.63
C GLY A 114 -1.63 -3.68 19.12
N ARG A 115 -2.38 -2.64 19.50
CA ARG A 115 -2.59 -2.27 20.91
C ARG A 115 -3.58 -3.19 21.60
N ARG A 116 -4.62 -3.65 20.92
CA ARG A 116 -5.62 -4.61 21.45
C ARG A 116 -4.98 -5.96 21.77
N ASP A 117 -4.10 -6.44 20.90
CA ASP A 117 -3.39 -7.72 21.09
C ASP A 117 -2.47 -7.72 22.33
N ARG A 118 -2.14 -6.56 22.88
CA ARG A 118 -1.27 -6.41 24.06
C ARG A 118 -2.01 -6.29 25.38
N ARG A 119 -3.35 -6.18 25.38
CA ARG A 119 -4.12 -6.14 26.63
C ARG A 119 -4.13 -7.55 27.22
N PRO A 120 -3.67 -7.73 28.49
CA PRO A 120 -3.81 -9.01 29.16
C PRO A 120 -5.30 -9.35 29.22
N ALA A 121 -5.64 -10.63 29.00
CA ALA A 121 -6.97 -11.09 29.34
C ALA A 121 -7.19 -10.78 30.83
N GLU A 122 -8.21 -9.98 31.17
CA GLU A 122 -8.59 -9.75 32.56
C GLU A 122 -8.79 -11.12 33.20
N ALA A 123 -8.05 -11.37 34.27
CA ALA A 123 -8.18 -12.61 35.03
C ALA A 123 -9.65 -12.73 35.48
N PRO A 124 -10.29 -13.90 35.35
CA PRO A 124 -11.65 -14.10 35.81
C PRO A 124 -11.67 -13.78 37.31
N ILE A 125 -12.58 -12.89 37.71
CA ILE A 125 -12.87 -12.60 39.11
C ILE A 125 -13.39 -13.90 39.71
N THR A 126 -12.56 -14.62 40.43
CA THR A 126 -12.98 -15.77 41.27
C THR A 126 -13.66 -15.21 42.48
N GLU A 127 -14.98 -15.22 42.53
CA GLU A 127 -15.79 -15.09 43.73
C GLU A 127 -15.79 -16.40 44.52
#